data_6baf9cf28f0c71383b7b711dd72b2751
#
_entry.id   6baf9cf28f0c71383b7b711dd72b2751
#
_cell.length_a   1.000
_cell.length_b   1.000
_cell.length_c   1.000
_cell.angle_alpha   90.00
_cell.angle_beta   90.00
_cell.angle_gamma   90.00
#
_symmetry.space_group_name_H-M   'P 1'
#
loop_
_entity.id
_entity.type
_entity.pdbx_description
1 polymer ?
#
loop_
_entity_poly.entity_id
_entity_poly.type
_entity_poly.pdbx_seq_one_letter_code
_entity_poly.pdbx_strand_id
1 'polypeptide(L)'
;AEVIAIGWLAVQFYRIQAWRWKCPSGEVDLIARRGQRLVFIEVKFRSRRGDAAAPGQKQRARIIRAAEDFAKRRRISPNLEWRFDLIQIGWPSKDAPWLLRHLPHAWDASAVKNRFWRP
;
A
#
# COMPACT_ATOMS: atom_id res chain seq x y z
N ALA A 1 -1.54 -10.08 10.10
CA ALA A 1 -1.65 -9.88 8.64
C ALA A 1 -0.44 -9.16 8.08
N GLU A 2 0.00 -8.07 8.71
CA GLU A 2 1.17 -7.33 8.20
C GLU A 2 2.45 -8.15 8.26
N VAL A 3 2.61 -9.01 9.26
CA VAL A 3 3.79 -9.86 9.38
C VAL A 3 3.95 -10.77 8.16
N ILE A 4 2.84 -11.35 7.70
CA ILE A 4 2.84 -12.20 6.50
C ILE A 4 3.19 -11.36 5.27
N ALA A 5 2.62 -10.17 5.16
CA ALA A 5 2.91 -9.27 4.04
C ALA A 5 4.38 -8.84 4.03
N ILE A 6 4.94 -8.54 5.20
CA ILE A 6 6.35 -8.17 5.34
C ILE A 6 7.24 -9.32 4.85
N GLY A 7 6.96 -10.55 5.28
CA GLY A 7 7.71 -11.72 4.83
C GLY A 7 7.64 -11.92 3.32
N TRP A 8 6.45 -11.76 2.74
CA TRP A 8 6.26 -11.85 1.30
C TRP A 8 7.11 -10.83 0.54
N LEU A 9 7.11 -9.58 1.02
CA LEU A 9 7.88 -8.51 0.39
C LEU A 9 9.38 -8.76 0.55
N ALA A 10 9.80 -9.23 1.71
CA ALA A 10 11.22 -9.49 1.99
C ALA A 10 11.80 -10.55 1.05
N VAL A 11 11.06 -11.62 0.76
CA VAL A 11 11.55 -12.66 -0.16
C VAL A 11 11.64 -12.17 -1.59
N GLN A 12 11.01 -11.06 -1.92
CA GLN A 12 11.10 -10.41 -3.23
C GLN A 12 12.12 -9.28 -3.24
N PHE A 13 12.95 -9.20 -2.20
CA PHE A 13 13.99 -8.18 -2.07
C PHE A 13 13.50 -6.77 -1.87
N TYR A 14 12.27 -6.59 -1.39
CA TYR A 14 11.82 -5.30 -0.89
C TYR A 14 12.39 -5.04 0.48
N ARG A 15 12.77 -3.81 0.72
CA ARG A 15 13.20 -3.37 2.06
C ARG A 15 12.06 -2.58 2.69
N ILE A 16 11.65 -2.99 3.88
CA ILE A 16 10.59 -2.28 4.59
C ILE A 16 11.14 -0.97 5.12
N GLN A 17 10.50 0.12 4.74
CA GLN A 17 10.88 1.47 5.15
C GLN A 17 10.09 1.95 6.36
N ALA A 18 8.84 1.55 6.47
CA ALA A 18 7.97 1.92 7.58
C ALA A 18 6.83 0.94 7.71
N TRP A 19 6.34 0.82 8.93
CA TRP A 19 5.20 -0.01 9.30
C TRP A 19 4.20 0.86 10.02
N ARG A 20 2.95 0.90 9.51
CA ARG A 20 1.86 1.71 10.05
C ARG A 20 2.26 3.18 10.17
N TRP A 21 2.63 3.76 9.05
CA TRP A 21 2.95 5.18 9.02
C TRP A 21 1.68 6.00 9.16
N LYS A 22 1.65 6.88 10.17
CA LYS A 22 0.47 7.70 10.45
C LYS A 22 0.82 9.17 10.45
N CYS A 23 -0.12 9.97 9.98
CA CYS A 23 -0.08 11.42 10.09
C CYS A 23 -1.50 11.92 10.35
N PRO A 24 -1.69 13.21 10.68
CA PRO A 24 -3.05 13.71 10.97
C PRO A 24 -4.06 13.48 9.86
N SER A 25 -3.64 13.49 8.61
CA SER A 25 -4.54 13.37 7.46
C SER A 25 -4.59 11.98 6.84
N GLY A 26 -3.88 10.99 7.38
CA GLY A 26 -3.96 9.65 6.81
C GLY A 26 -3.04 8.64 7.45
N GLU A 27 -3.07 7.43 6.90
CA GLU A 27 -2.19 6.34 7.31
C GLU A 27 -2.00 5.35 6.18
N VAL A 28 -0.89 4.63 6.23
CA VAL A 28 -0.57 3.57 5.28
C VAL A 28 0.03 2.39 6.06
N ASP A 29 -0.37 1.18 5.68
CA ASP A 29 0.02 -0.01 6.46
C ASP A 29 1.50 -0.33 6.35
N LEU A 30 2.05 -0.33 5.14
CA LEU A 30 3.44 -0.64 4.90
C LEU A 30 4.01 0.27 3.82
N ILE A 31 5.29 0.62 3.98
CA ILE A 31 6.05 1.32 2.96
C ILE A 31 7.31 0.50 2.71
N ALA A 32 7.57 0.17 1.45
CA ALA A 32 8.69 -0.66 1.07
C ALA A 32 9.40 -0.06 -0.14
N ARG A 33 10.66 -0.43 -0.31
CA ARG A 33 11.47 0.06 -1.43
C ARG A 33 12.21 -1.09 -2.07
N ARG A 34 12.24 -1.08 -3.40
CA ARG A 34 13.10 -1.97 -4.18
C ARG A 34 13.64 -1.17 -5.38
N GLY A 35 14.96 -0.99 -5.38
CA GLY A 35 15.59 -0.17 -6.42
C GLY A 35 15.09 1.27 -6.39
N GLN A 36 14.63 1.77 -7.53
CA GLN A 36 14.12 3.14 -7.68
C GLN A 36 12.61 3.22 -7.48
N ARG A 37 12.01 2.20 -6.89
CA ARG A 37 10.56 2.15 -6.67
C ARG A 37 10.23 2.17 -5.18
N LEU A 38 9.36 3.09 -4.82
CA LEU A 38 8.82 3.21 -3.47
C LEU A 38 7.37 2.76 -3.51
N VAL A 39 7.02 1.79 -2.69
CA VAL A 39 5.71 1.15 -2.74
C VAL A 39 4.97 1.39 -1.43
N PHE A 40 3.74 1.88 -1.54
CA PHE A 40 2.84 2.10 -0.41
C PHE A 40 1.77 1.03 -0.45
N ILE A 41 1.63 0.27 0.62
CA ILE A 41 0.87 -0.97 0.60
C ILE A 41 -0.24 -0.94 1.63
N GLU A 42 -1.46 -1.20 1.17
CA GLU A 42 -2.59 -1.44 2.04
C GLU A 42 -2.74 -2.95 2.22
N VAL A 43 -2.81 -3.41 3.46
CA VAL A 43 -2.98 -4.82 3.77
C VAL A 43 -4.42 -5.04 4.22
N LYS A 44 -5.14 -5.90 3.52
CA LYS A 44 -6.54 -6.23 3.83
C LYS A 44 -6.66 -7.69 4.22
N PHE A 45 -7.35 -7.94 5.31
CA PHE A 45 -7.70 -9.29 5.67
C PHE A 45 -8.94 -9.68 4.88
N ARG A 46 -8.85 -10.78 4.14
CA ARG A 46 -9.94 -11.25 3.32
C ARG A 46 -11.08 -11.76 4.19
N SER A 47 -12.32 -11.39 3.85
CA SER A 47 -13.50 -11.92 4.51
C SER A 47 -13.71 -13.39 4.15
N ARG A 48 -14.65 -14.04 4.82
CA ARG A 48 -15.02 -15.42 4.49
C ARG A 48 -15.50 -15.59 3.07
N ARG A 49 -16.00 -14.52 2.46
CA ARG A 49 -16.49 -14.55 1.08
C ARG A 49 -15.36 -14.34 0.06
N GLY A 50 -14.15 -14.08 0.53
CA GLY A 50 -13.01 -13.92 -0.34
C GLY A 50 -12.96 -12.64 -1.15
N ASP A 51 -13.77 -11.66 -0.82
CA ASP A 51 -14.01 -10.47 -1.63
C ASP A 51 -13.48 -9.18 -0.98
N ALA A 52 -12.25 -9.17 -0.53
CA ALA A 52 -11.64 -7.93 -0.07
C ALA A 52 -11.48 -7.00 -1.27
N ALA A 53 -12.27 -5.95 -1.31
CA ALA A 53 -12.22 -4.97 -2.38
C ALA A 53 -11.04 -4.01 -2.21
N ALA A 54 -10.61 -3.37 -3.29
CA ALA A 54 -9.64 -2.28 -3.22
C ALA A 54 -10.18 -1.16 -2.32
N PRO A 55 -9.30 -0.36 -1.70
CA PRO A 55 -9.75 0.74 -0.87
C PRO A 55 -10.65 1.71 -1.63
N GLY A 56 -11.65 2.24 -0.93
CA GLY A 56 -12.52 3.27 -1.49
C GLY A 56 -11.77 4.59 -1.66
N GLN A 57 -12.41 5.55 -2.32
CA GLN A 57 -11.77 6.82 -2.67
C GLN A 57 -11.27 7.58 -1.43
N LYS A 58 -12.04 7.63 -0.36
CA LYS A 58 -11.63 8.30 0.87
C LYS A 58 -10.38 7.66 1.48
N GLN A 59 -10.36 6.33 1.51
CA GLN A 59 -9.22 5.62 2.05
C GLN A 59 -7.99 5.78 1.17
N ARG A 60 -8.16 5.76 -0.15
CA ARG A 60 -7.06 6.01 -1.09
C ARG A 60 -6.45 7.39 -0.85
N ALA A 61 -7.28 8.40 -0.66
CA ALA A 61 -6.80 9.76 -0.38
C ALA A 61 -6.00 9.81 0.92
N ARG A 62 -6.46 9.11 1.95
CA ARG A 62 -5.75 9.05 3.23
C ARG A 62 -4.39 8.37 3.09
N ILE A 63 -4.32 7.31 2.30
CA ILE A 63 -3.06 6.61 2.04
C ILE A 63 -2.11 7.52 1.26
N ILE A 64 -2.61 8.22 0.25
CA ILE A 64 -1.78 9.13 -0.54
C ILE A 64 -1.22 10.27 0.31
N ARG A 65 -2.03 10.83 1.22
CA ARG A 65 -1.56 11.87 2.13
C ARG A 65 -0.49 11.35 3.09
N ALA A 66 -0.65 10.14 3.59
CA ALA A 66 0.37 9.51 4.42
C ALA A 66 1.66 9.29 3.62
N ALA A 67 1.54 8.88 2.36
CA ALA A 67 2.68 8.71 1.47
C ALA A 67 3.44 10.03 1.26
N GLU A 68 2.71 11.10 1.02
CA GLU A 68 3.30 12.42 0.87
C GLU A 68 3.99 12.88 2.15
N ASP A 69 3.36 12.67 3.29
CA ASP A 69 3.94 12.98 4.59
C ASP A 69 5.25 12.21 4.82
N PHE A 70 5.24 10.91 4.52
CA PHE A 70 6.43 10.08 4.63
C PHE A 70 7.56 10.61 3.75
N ALA A 71 7.25 10.87 2.49
CA ALA A 71 8.26 11.33 1.53
C ALA A 71 8.88 12.66 1.97
N LYS A 72 8.07 13.55 2.51
CA LYS A 72 8.52 14.84 2.99
C LYS A 72 9.40 14.69 4.24
N ARG A 73 8.95 13.93 5.23
CA ARG A 73 9.67 13.75 6.49
C ARG A 73 10.97 12.99 6.33
N ARG A 74 10.99 12.01 5.43
CA ARG A 74 12.18 11.19 5.18
C ARG A 74 13.02 11.71 4.03
N ARG A 75 12.66 12.85 3.46
CA ARG A 75 13.39 13.50 2.36
C ARG A 75 13.67 12.52 1.23
N ILE A 76 12.61 11.83 0.81
CA ILE A 76 12.69 10.83 -0.25
C ILE A 76 12.99 11.54 -1.58
N SER A 77 13.91 10.95 -2.37
CA SER A 77 14.27 11.50 -3.67
C SER A 77 13.04 11.60 -4.59
N PRO A 78 12.87 12.74 -5.28
CA PRO A 78 11.77 12.86 -6.25
C PRO A 78 11.95 11.98 -7.48
N ASN A 79 13.11 11.34 -7.63
CA ASN A 79 13.37 10.45 -8.74
C ASN A 79 12.83 9.05 -8.53
N LEU A 80 12.38 8.72 -7.31
CA LEU A 80 11.78 7.42 -7.05
C LEU A 80 10.40 7.34 -7.66
N GLU A 81 10.10 6.21 -8.27
CA GLU A 81 8.78 5.92 -8.79
C GLU A 81 7.90 5.42 -7.66
N TRP A 82 6.69 5.96 -7.53
CA TRP A 82 5.73 5.55 -6.51
C TRP A 82 4.74 4.55 -7.08
N ARG A 83 4.38 3.57 -6.26
CA ARG A 83 3.38 2.60 -6.61
C ARG A 83 2.51 2.30 -5.39
N PHE A 84 1.21 2.16 -5.62
CA PHE A 84 0.25 1.84 -4.55
C PHE A 84 -0.27 0.43 -4.76
N ASP A 85 0.01 -0.43 -3.80
CA ASP A 85 -0.30 -1.85 -3.89
C ASP A 85 -1.33 -2.26 -2.84
N LEU A 86 -2.05 -3.33 -3.13
CA LEU A 86 -2.94 -4.00 -2.20
C LEU A 86 -2.42 -5.42 -1.97
N ILE A 87 -2.31 -5.82 -0.71
CA ILE A 87 -2.05 -7.20 -0.35
C ILE A 87 -3.25 -7.71 0.43
N GLN A 88 -3.85 -8.77 -0.06
CA GLN A 88 -4.97 -9.45 0.58
C GLN A 88 -4.46 -10.72 1.23
N ILE A 89 -4.86 -10.95 2.49
CA ILE A 89 -4.44 -12.13 3.26
C ILE A 89 -5.69 -12.78 3.85
N GLY A 90 -5.73 -14.10 3.83
CA GLY A 90 -6.84 -14.84 4.42
C GLY A 90 -6.61 -16.33 4.32
N TRP A 91 -7.48 -17.10 4.99
CA TRP A 91 -7.40 -18.55 4.96
C TRP A 91 -7.87 -19.06 3.60
N PRO A 92 -7.15 -20.03 3.01
CA PRO A 92 -7.59 -20.60 1.74
C PRO A 92 -8.98 -21.23 1.86
N SER A 93 -9.76 -21.10 0.79
CA SER A 93 -11.10 -21.69 0.68
C SER A 93 -11.30 -22.19 -0.75
N LYS A 94 -12.46 -22.82 -1.00
CA LYS A 94 -12.77 -23.30 -2.35
C LYS A 94 -12.81 -22.17 -3.36
N ASP A 95 -13.35 -21.02 -2.96
CA ASP A 95 -13.52 -19.88 -3.86
C ASP A 95 -12.26 -19.03 -3.97
N ALA A 96 -11.36 -19.14 -3.00
CA ALA A 96 -10.11 -18.41 -2.98
C ALA A 96 -9.02 -19.26 -2.34
N PRO A 97 -8.39 -20.16 -3.11
CA PRO A 97 -7.46 -21.15 -2.55
C PRO A 97 -6.07 -20.61 -2.28
N TRP A 98 -5.94 -19.31 -2.05
CA TRP A 98 -4.65 -18.65 -1.79
C TRP A 98 -4.65 -18.02 -0.40
N LEU A 99 -3.50 -18.07 0.26
CA LEU A 99 -3.29 -17.41 1.55
C LEU A 99 -3.03 -15.92 1.36
N LEU A 100 -2.32 -15.55 0.33
CA LEU A 100 -1.91 -14.18 0.05
C LEU A 100 -2.13 -13.88 -1.42
N ARG A 101 -2.63 -12.69 -1.69
CA ARG A 101 -2.74 -12.19 -3.06
C ARG A 101 -2.20 -10.77 -3.10
N HIS A 102 -1.20 -10.56 -3.94
CA HIS A 102 -0.58 -9.25 -4.11
C HIS A 102 -1.06 -8.63 -5.41
N LEU A 103 -1.67 -7.46 -5.30
CA LEU A 103 -2.16 -6.70 -6.43
C LEU A 103 -1.30 -5.44 -6.57
N PRO A 104 -0.22 -5.49 -7.36
CA PRO A 104 0.60 -4.32 -7.56
C PRO A 104 -0.14 -3.29 -8.39
N HIS A 105 0.19 -2.03 -8.16
CA HIS A 105 -0.39 -0.91 -8.90
C HIS A 105 -1.92 -0.95 -8.85
N ALA A 106 -2.47 -1.13 -7.65
CA ALA A 106 -3.90 -1.30 -7.47
C ALA A 106 -4.69 0.00 -7.64
N TRP A 107 -4.05 1.15 -7.43
CA TRP A 107 -4.64 2.46 -7.70
C TRP A 107 -3.51 3.47 -7.90
N ASP A 108 -3.88 4.68 -8.32
CA ASP A 108 -2.94 5.77 -8.51
C ASP A 108 -3.28 6.97 -7.62
N ALA A 109 -2.59 8.07 -7.77
CA ALA A 109 -2.76 9.26 -6.95
C ALA A 109 -3.95 10.13 -7.36
N SER A 110 -4.81 9.67 -8.27
CA SER A 110 -5.90 10.47 -8.80
C SER A 110 -6.91 10.93 -7.74
N ALA A 111 -7.07 10.15 -6.65
CA ALA A 111 -7.99 10.50 -5.57
C ALA A 111 -7.65 11.84 -4.90
N VAL A 112 -6.38 12.23 -4.91
CA VAL A 112 -5.90 13.50 -4.34
C VAL A 112 -5.59 14.50 -5.44
N LYS A 113 -5.07 14.03 -6.57
CA LYS A 113 -4.65 14.86 -7.70
C LYS A 113 -5.72 15.84 -8.15
N ASN A 114 -6.96 15.39 -8.28
CA ASN A 114 -8.07 16.24 -8.72
C ASN A 114 -8.39 17.35 -7.73
N ARG A 115 -7.91 17.24 -6.52
CA ARG A 115 -8.25 18.13 -5.43
C ARG A 115 -7.17 19.16 -5.13
N PHE A 116 -5.92 18.71 -5.12
CA PHE A 116 -4.79 19.51 -4.69
C PHE A 116 -3.78 19.79 -5.78
N TRP A 117 -3.82 19.03 -6.86
CA TRP A 117 -2.84 19.14 -7.92
C TRP A 117 -3.05 20.40 -8.74
N ARG A 118 -1.96 21.10 -9.01
CA ARG A 118 -1.93 22.27 -9.90
C ARG A 118 -0.92 21.99 -10.99
N PRO A 119 -1.34 21.85 -12.24
CA PRO A 119 -0.40 21.62 -13.34
C PRO A 119 0.54 22.77 -13.51
#